data_4af575dbbb31b64d1a3a53f5cba5ab10
#
_entry.id   4af575dbbb31b64d1a3a53f5cba5ab10
#
_cell.length_a   1.000
_cell.length_b   1.000
_cell.length_c   1.000
_cell.angle_alpha   90.00
_cell.angle_beta   90.00
_cell.angle_gamma   90.00
#
_symmetry.space_group_name_H-M   'P 1'
#
loop_
_entity.id
_entity.type
_entity.pdbx_description
1 polymer ?
#
loop_
_entity_poly.entity_id
_entity_poly.type
_entity_poly.pdbx_seq_one_letter_code
_entity_poly.pdbx_strand_id
1 'polypeptide(L)'
;MRKNTNLLLLVLASIATGVAVWALLRFTAPKLRGQTANNPSSVASSTDPDAWAKAVEKVKEDRVVTADGQAMIEVPPQLRHYEDRRWFLATQVAEVRKHNIQSCQDFVDLAAMIVRGELVTVPVVTESYVLFGVGAKADNGAFTRWVDNHNIELYDDAELRDAYAQLESARSNLQKDLSGLQNQAATLKKGSRAKQNQLQKEIAARQQQLKSNEEDKALLDQSYGSPESRQRLLSDYASLQTLARNIGGRSFNLEDSNDRQAFKVNLLSSLRPQALKLLEELAKNYHDKFDRPLPVSSLVRPEQYQHVLRRFNRAAVLIDTPPHSTGLAFDIDYRYMNGAEQNFLMSELARLKDEGRIEVLRERNANYHVFVFIDGNRPSDELITATLEAVGPPVEPVKETQHPTKKAAKAKSKQQKAKPAKAKSKAGKRR
;
A
#
# COMPACT_ATOMS: atom_id res chain seq x y z
N MET A 1 30.06 -59.13 -31.38
CA MET A 1 30.41 -57.71 -31.26
C MET A 1 29.51 -56.75 -32.06
N ARG A 2 28.17 -56.98 -32.17
CA ARG A 2 27.26 -56.12 -33.01
C ARG A 2 26.14 -55.40 -32.21
N LYS A 3 26.10 -55.55 -30.87
CA LYS A 3 25.05 -54.94 -30.03
C LYS A 3 25.36 -53.57 -29.44
N ASN A 4 26.63 -53.16 -29.38
CA ASN A 4 27.04 -51.90 -28.73
C ASN A 4 27.09 -50.69 -29.68
N THR A 5 27.12 -50.90 -31.00
CA THR A 5 27.16 -49.85 -32.02
C THR A 5 25.80 -49.12 -32.14
N ASN A 6 24.68 -49.84 -31.94
CA ASN A 6 23.35 -49.24 -32.05
C ASN A 6 23.00 -48.36 -30.83
N LEU A 7 23.54 -48.66 -29.65
CA LEU A 7 23.33 -47.83 -28.46
C LEU A 7 24.09 -46.50 -28.55
N LEU A 8 25.31 -46.55 -29.09
CA LEU A 8 26.14 -45.35 -29.29
C LEU A 8 25.53 -44.39 -30.31
N LEU A 9 24.95 -44.93 -31.40
CA LEU A 9 24.25 -44.16 -32.42
C LEU A 9 22.96 -43.53 -31.91
N LEU A 10 22.20 -44.21 -31.03
CA LEU A 10 21.01 -43.67 -30.37
C LEU A 10 21.33 -42.53 -29.41
N VAL A 11 22.40 -42.63 -28.62
CA VAL A 11 22.85 -41.58 -27.70
C VAL A 11 23.35 -40.35 -28.47
N LEU A 12 24.11 -40.55 -29.57
CA LEU A 12 24.58 -39.46 -30.43
C LEU A 12 23.43 -38.75 -31.15
N ALA A 13 22.42 -39.49 -31.61
CA ALA A 13 21.21 -38.92 -32.21
C ALA A 13 20.39 -38.10 -31.22
N SER A 14 20.28 -38.55 -29.93
CA SER A 14 19.59 -37.80 -28.87
C SER A 14 20.30 -36.51 -28.50
N ILE A 15 21.63 -36.50 -28.47
CA ILE A 15 22.43 -35.29 -28.20
C ILE A 15 22.32 -34.31 -29.38
N ALA A 16 22.35 -34.79 -30.64
CA ALA A 16 22.23 -33.95 -31.82
C ALA A 16 20.84 -33.27 -31.90
N THR A 17 19.75 -34.00 -31.55
CA THR A 17 18.39 -33.43 -31.47
C THR A 17 18.26 -32.44 -30.36
N GLY A 18 18.85 -32.68 -29.18
CA GLY A 18 18.85 -31.74 -28.05
C GLY A 18 19.54 -30.41 -28.37
N VAL A 19 20.71 -30.49 -29.07
CA VAL A 19 21.44 -29.28 -29.50
C VAL A 19 20.71 -28.53 -30.60
N ALA A 20 20.06 -29.22 -31.53
CA ALA A 20 19.28 -28.62 -32.61
C ALA A 20 18.02 -27.89 -32.04
N VAL A 21 17.30 -28.51 -31.10
CA VAL A 21 16.15 -27.88 -30.43
C VAL A 21 16.59 -26.67 -29.59
N TRP A 22 17.73 -26.77 -28.90
CA TRP A 22 18.28 -25.63 -28.10
C TRP A 22 18.74 -24.50 -29.05
N ALA A 23 19.35 -24.79 -30.19
CA ALA A 23 19.72 -23.79 -31.19
C ALA A 23 18.47 -23.14 -31.82
N LEU A 24 17.45 -23.94 -32.19
CA LEU A 24 16.18 -23.43 -32.71
C LEU A 24 15.47 -22.53 -31.70
N LEU A 25 15.41 -22.91 -30.40
CA LEU A 25 14.83 -22.07 -29.34
C LEU A 25 15.61 -20.76 -29.11
N ARG A 26 16.92 -20.75 -29.35
CA ARG A 26 17.74 -19.53 -29.29
C ARG A 26 17.58 -18.60 -30.51
N PHE A 27 17.28 -19.15 -31.68
CA PHE A 27 17.16 -18.38 -32.94
C PHE A 27 15.72 -18.00 -33.27
N THR A 28 14.71 -18.69 -32.72
CA THR A 28 13.30 -18.40 -32.94
C THR A 28 12.62 -17.70 -31.77
N ALA A 29 13.28 -17.58 -30.62
CA ALA A 29 12.81 -16.63 -29.63
C ALA A 29 12.79 -15.25 -30.31
N PRO A 30 11.63 -14.59 -30.46
CA PRO A 30 11.63 -13.21 -30.88
C PRO A 30 12.53 -12.50 -29.89
N LYS A 31 13.62 -11.88 -30.36
CA LYS A 31 14.24 -10.82 -29.57
C LYS A 31 13.11 -9.86 -29.27
N LEU A 32 12.58 -9.92 -28.07
CA LEU A 32 11.94 -8.78 -27.43
C LEU A 32 13.05 -7.73 -27.36
N ARG A 33 13.29 -7.14 -28.54
CA ARG A 33 13.94 -5.85 -28.66
C ARG A 33 13.06 -5.00 -27.81
N GLY A 34 13.55 -4.63 -26.61
CA GLY A 34 12.92 -3.59 -25.85
C GLY A 34 12.62 -2.50 -26.85
N GLN A 35 11.35 -2.34 -27.17
CA GLN A 35 10.89 -1.08 -27.67
C GLN A 35 11.25 -0.15 -26.51
N THR A 36 12.41 0.49 -26.64
CA THR A 36 12.57 1.83 -26.10
C THR A 36 11.36 2.54 -26.68
N ALA A 37 10.32 2.66 -25.84
CA ALA A 37 9.25 3.59 -26.10
C ALA A 37 9.99 4.86 -26.49
N ASN A 38 9.83 5.28 -27.76
CA ASN A 38 10.22 6.60 -28.17
C ASN A 38 9.50 7.53 -27.22
N ASN A 39 10.22 8.00 -26.20
CA ASN A 39 9.76 9.06 -25.34
C ASN A 39 9.50 10.26 -26.27
N PRO A 40 8.24 10.66 -26.48
CA PRO A 40 7.97 11.93 -27.07
C PRO A 40 8.28 12.96 -25.98
N SER A 41 9.23 13.78 -26.23
CA SER A 41 9.64 14.95 -25.43
C SER A 41 10.37 14.62 -24.12
N SER A 42 11.62 15.00 -24.07
CA SER A 42 12.42 15.09 -22.85
C SER A 42 11.88 16.21 -21.95
N VAL A 43 10.72 15.99 -21.38
CA VAL A 43 10.29 16.78 -20.22
C VAL A 43 11.22 16.41 -19.08
N ALA A 44 11.82 17.41 -18.44
CA ALA A 44 12.73 17.20 -17.33
C ALA A 44 11.98 16.51 -16.18
N SER A 45 11.98 15.17 -16.18
CA SER A 45 11.47 14.38 -15.08
C SER A 45 12.59 14.17 -14.09
N SER A 46 12.37 14.47 -12.82
CA SER A 46 13.37 14.29 -11.78
C SER A 46 12.89 13.24 -10.77
N THR A 47 13.80 12.32 -10.43
CA THR A 47 13.68 11.44 -9.26
C THR A 47 14.49 11.97 -8.07
N ASP A 48 15.08 13.17 -8.21
CA ASP A 48 15.86 13.83 -7.19
C ASP A 48 14.97 14.26 -6.00
N PRO A 49 15.25 13.83 -4.76
CA PRO A 49 14.49 14.21 -3.57
C PRO A 49 14.47 15.72 -3.31
N ASP A 50 15.55 16.43 -3.63
CA ASP A 50 15.62 17.87 -3.42
C ASP A 50 14.76 18.63 -4.44
N ALA A 51 14.73 18.17 -5.69
CA ALA A 51 13.83 18.72 -6.71
C ALA A 51 12.38 18.47 -6.34
N TRP A 52 12.08 17.27 -5.80
CA TRP A 52 10.75 16.93 -5.32
C TRP A 52 10.32 17.81 -4.15
N ALA A 53 11.16 17.97 -3.12
CA ALA A 53 10.86 18.81 -1.97
C ALA A 53 10.59 20.27 -2.39
N LYS A 54 11.41 20.83 -3.29
CA LYS A 54 11.23 22.18 -3.84
C LYS A 54 9.91 22.31 -4.60
N ALA A 55 9.56 21.33 -5.42
CA ALA A 55 8.30 21.34 -6.17
C ALA A 55 7.06 21.27 -5.24
N VAL A 56 7.13 20.48 -4.18
CA VAL A 56 6.07 20.40 -3.15
C VAL A 56 5.92 21.74 -2.43
N GLU A 57 7.02 22.38 -2.02
CA GLU A 57 6.95 23.69 -1.35
C GLU A 57 6.39 24.76 -2.30
N LYS A 58 6.81 24.78 -3.56
CA LYS A 58 6.27 25.71 -4.57
C LYS A 58 4.74 25.56 -4.71
N VAL A 59 4.20 24.35 -4.76
CA VAL A 59 2.74 24.12 -4.81
C VAL A 59 2.05 24.72 -3.59
N LYS A 60 2.66 24.67 -2.40
CA LYS A 60 2.12 25.27 -1.17
C LYS A 60 2.18 26.79 -1.18
N GLU A 61 3.29 27.36 -1.64
CA GLU A 61 3.53 28.81 -1.71
C GLU A 61 2.59 29.47 -2.71
N ASP A 62 2.42 28.92 -3.89
CA ASP A 62 1.56 29.44 -4.96
C ASP A 62 0.09 29.58 -4.51
N ARG A 63 -0.35 28.81 -3.51
CA ARG A 63 -1.67 28.97 -2.90
C ARG A 63 -1.85 30.33 -2.22
N VAL A 64 -0.83 30.85 -1.56
CA VAL A 64 -0.92 32.10 -0.78
C VAL A 64 -1.15 33.30 -1.71
N VAL A 65 -0.59 33.25 -2.91
CA VAL A 65 -0.68 34.32 -3.91
C VAL A 65 -2.03 34.32 -4.64
N THR A 66 -2.68 33.14 -4.77
CA THR A 66 -3.92 32.97 -5.54
C THR A 66 -5.20 32.89 -4.69
N ALA A 67 -5.13 33.16 -3.39
CA ALA A 67 -6.28 33.11 -2.46
C ALA A 67 -7.29 34.26 -2.61
N ASP A 68 -7.38 34.87 -3.80
CA ASP A 68 -8.40 35.84 -4.13
C ASP A 68 -9.78 35.20 -4.26
N GLY A 69 -10.55 35.35 -3.20
CA GLY A 69 -11.97 35.09 -3.16
C GLY A 69 -12.36 33.61 -3.12
N GLN A 70 -13.00 33.21 -2.04
CA GLN A 70 -13.73 31.93 -1.98
C GLN A 70 -14.86 31.95 -3.03
N ALA A 71 -14.53 31.62 -4.29
CA ALA A 71 -15.56 31.29 -5.25
C ALA A 71 -16.33 30.08 -4.71
N MET A 72 -17.63 30.17 -4.59
CA MET A 72 -18.49 29.03 -4.25
C MET A 72 -18.38 28.05 -5.40
N ILE A 73 -17.67 26.94 -5.15
CA ILE A 73 -17.45 25.91 -6.15
C ILE A 73 -18.65 24.98 -6.12
N GLU A 74 -19.41 24.95 -7.21
CA GLU A 74 -20.47 23.98 -7.39
C GLU A 74 -19.86 22.63 -7.82
N VAL A 75 -20.13 21.58 -7.04
CA VAL A 75 -19.64 20.23 -7.36
C VAL A 75 -20.60 19.59 -8.35
N PRO A 76 -20.14 19.17 -9.55
CA PRO A 76 -20.96 18.45 -10.52
C PRO A 76 -21.57 17.18 -9.94
N PRO A 77 -22.78 16.76 -10.36
CA PRO A 77 -23.42 15.53 -9.88
C PRO A 77 -22.54 14.30 -10.02
N GLN A 78 -21.76 14.21 -11.10
CA GLN A 78 -20.84 13.11 -11.40
C GLN A 78 -19.79 12.86 -10.29
N LEU A 79 -19.40 13.91 -9.56
CA LEU A 79 -18.38 13.85 -8.51
C LEU A 79 -18.99 13.73 -7.11
N ARG A 80 -20.31 13.70 -6.98
CA ARG A 80 -21.01 13.52 -5.71
C ARG A 80 -21.14 12.05 -5.34
N HIS A 81 -21.36 11.76 -4.06
CA HIS A 81 -21.73 10.42 -3.63
C HIS A 81 -23.04 9.98 -4.28
N TYR A 82 -23.11 8.71 -4.67
CA TYR A 82 -24.37 8.04 -4.98
C TYR A 82 -25.30 8.03 -3.75
N GLU A 83 -26.60 7.85 -3.95
CA GLU A 83 -27.56 7.64 -2.86
C GLU A 83 -27.13 6.44 -2.01
N ASP A 84 -26.92 5.29 -2.64
CA ASP A 84 -26.22 4.18 -2.02
C ASP A 84 -24.69 4.35 -2.22
N ARG A 85 -24.00 4.78 -1.18
CA ARG A 85 -22.55 5.04 -1.21
C ARG A 85 -21.71 3.83 -1.59
N ARG A 86 -22.28 2.62 -1.49
CA ARG A 86 -21.60 1.39 -1.90
C ARG A 86 -21.36 1.34 -3.40
N TRP A 87 -22.22 1.96 -4.20
CA TRP A 87 -22.09 1.97 -5.66
C TRP A 87 -20.73 2.45 -6.12
N PHE A 88 -20.19 3.45 -5.47
CA PHE A 88 -18.86 3.97 -5.79
C PHE A 88 -17.76 2.91 -5.69
N LEU A 89 -17.76 2.13 -4.61
CA LEU A 89 -16.78 1.05 -4.43
C LEU A 89 -17.15 -0.18 -5.26
N ALA A 90 -18.44 -0.52 -5.35
CA ALA A 90 -18.91 -1.66 -6.12
C ALA A 90 -18.55 -1.54 -7.60
N THR A 91 -18.62 -0.34 -8.17
CA THR A 91 -18.21 -0.06 -9.56
C THR A 91 -16.72 -0.40 -9.76
N GLN A 92 -15.86 -0.04 -8.82
CA GLN A 92 -14.42 -0.32 -8.90
C GLN A 92 -14.12 -1.82 -8.71
N VAL A 93 -14.80 -2.47 -7.76
CA VAL A 93 -14.69 -3.93 -7.55
C VAL A 93 -15.22 -4.71 -8.76
N ALA A 94 -16.28 -4.21 -9.42
CA ALA A 94 -16.81 -4.83 -10.64
C ALA A 94 -15.78 -4.82 -11.78
N GLU A 95 -15.06 -3.71 -11.96
CA GLU A 95 -13.96 -3.62 -12.94
C GLU A 95 -12.84 -4.61 -12.62
N VAL A 96 -12.43 -4.67 -11.36
CA VAL A 96 -11.40 -5.61 -10.91
C VAL A 96 -11.79 -7.06 -11.21
N ARG A 97 -13.03 -7.45 -10.93
CA ARG A 97 -13.55 -8.79 -11.22
C ARG A 97 -13.69 -9.06 -12.71
N LYS A 98 -14.20 -8.09 -13.48
CA LYS A 98 -14.36 -8.18 -14.94
C LYS A 98 -13.06 -8.53 -15.65
N HIS A 99 -11.96 -7.94 -15.19
CA HIS A 99 -10.64 -8.10 -15.82
C HIS A 99 -9.68 -8.98 -15.02
N ASN A 100 -10.13 -9.64 -13.95
CA ASN A 100 -9.31 -10.47 -13.06
C ASN A 100 -8.02 -9.74 -12.63
N ILE A 101 -8.16 -8.49 -12.20
CA ILE A 101 -7.03 -7.64 -11.83
C ILE A 101 -6.50 -8.07 -10.46
N GLN A 102 -5.21 -8.32 -10.38
CA GLN A 102 -4.56 -8.61 -9.11
C GLN A 102 -4.33 -7.31 -8.31
N SER A 103 -4.62 -7.36 -7.01
CA SER A 103 -4.24 -6.33 -6.04
C SER A 103 -2.90 -6.66 -5.39
N CYS A 104 -2.12 -5.66 -5.02
CA CYS A 104 -0.92 -5.87 -4.24
C CYS A 104 -1.25 -5.92 -2.74
N GLN A 105 -0.81 -6.99 -2.08
CA GLN A 105 -1.06 -7.19 -0.64
C GLN A 105 -0.04 -6.42 0.21
N ASP A 106 1.21 -6.43 -0.23
CA ASP A 106 2.34 -5.83 0.49
C ASP A 106 3.39 -5.23 -0.48
N PHE A 107 4.48 -4.72 0.06
CA PHE A 107 5.55 -4.12 -0.74
C PHE A 107 6.32 -5.14 -1.58
N VAL A 108 6.28 -6.42 -1.21
CA VAL A 108 6.95 -7.50 -1.97
C VAL A 108 6.14 -7.82 -3.23
N ASP A 109 4.82 -7.96 -3.09
CA ASP A 109 3.93 -8.08 -4.24
C ASP A 109 4.05 -6.87 -5.17
N LEU A 110 4.08 -5.66 -4.59
CA LEU A 110 4.23 -4.42 -5.36
C LEU A 110 5.51 -4.42 -6.19
N ALA A 111 6.63 -4.83 -5.59
CA ALA A 111 7.90 -4.95 -6.29
C ALA A 111 7.85 -6.02 -7.42
N ALA A 112 7.25 -7.17 -7.13
CA ALA A 112 7.08 -8.23 -8.11
C ALA A 112 6.20 -7.79 -9.29
N MET A 113 5.10 -7.05 -9.04
CA MET A 113 4.23 -6.49 -10.08
C MET A 113 4.96 -5.46 -10.96
N ILE A 114 5.85 -4.65 -10.38
CA ILE A 114 6.70 -3.71 -11.14
C ILE A 114 7.68 -4.49 -12.02
N VAL A 115 8.34 -5.50 -11.50
CA VAL A 115 9.30 -6.34 -12.28
C VAL A 115 8.59 -7.05 -13.44
N ARG A 116 7.36 -7.51 -13.24
CA ARG A 116 6.54 -8.14 -14.30
C ARG A 116 5.95 -7.13 -15.30
N GLY A 117 6.11 -5.82 -15.08
CA GLY A 117 5.57 -4.77 -15.94
C GLY A 117 4.06 -4.54 -15.81
N GLU A 118 3.42 -5.10 -14.80
CA GLU A 118 2.01 -4.84 -14.48
C GLU A 118 1.80 -3.42 -13.96
N LEU A 119 2.78 -2.93 -13.22
CA LEU A 119 2.87 -1.55 -12.73
C LEU A 119 4.13 -0.90 -13.30
N VAL A 120 4.06 0.40 -13.51
CA VAL A 120 5.19 1.22 -13.95
C VAL A 120 5.46 2.31 -12.91
N THR A 121 6.74 2.59 -12.70
CA THR A 121 7.14 3.68 -11.80
C THR A 121 6.84 5.03 -12.44
N VAL A 122 6.32 5.94 -11.64
CA VAL A 122 5.90 7.29 -12.02
C VAL A 122 6.95 8.29 -11.53
N PRO A 123 7.49 9.16 -12.38
CA PRO A 123 8.39 10.22 -11.93
C PRO A 123 7.76 11.06 -10.82
N VAL A 124 8.54 11.40 -9.78
CA VAL A 124 7.99 12.14 -8.62
C VAL A 124 7.71 13.60 -8.93
N VAL A 125 8.38 14.16 -9.95
CA VAL A 125 8.19 15.54 -10.45
C VAL A 125 8.29 15.52 -11.97
N THR A 126 7.34 16.19 -12.62
CA THR A 126 7.37 16.52 -14.04
C THR A 126 6.95 18.00 -14.20
N GLU A 127 6.97 18.50 -15.40
CA GLU A 127 6.41 19.83 -15.71
C GLU A 127 4.90 19.91 -15.40
N SER A 128 4.19 18.82 -15.68
CA SER A 128 2.72 18.78 -15.62
C SER A 128 2.14 18.28 -14.29
N TYR A 129 2.89 17.54 -13.48
CA TYR A 129 2.42 17.10 -12.16
C TYR A 129 3.56 16.95 -11.15
N VAL A 130 3.17 16.93 -9.87
CA VAL A 130 4.05 16.63 -8.74
C VAL A 130 3.36 15.62 -7.82
N LEU A 131 4.11 14.59 -7.38
CA LEU A 131 3.60 13.63 -6.39
C LEU A 131 3.61 14.28 -5.01
N PHE A 132 2.47 14.85 -4.64
CA PHE A 132 2.30 15.64 -3.43
C PHE A 132 1.83 14.77 -2.25
N GLY A 133 2.76 14.20 -1.49
CA GLY A 133 2.46 13.42 -0.29
C GLY A 133 2.36 11.92 -0.49
N VAL A 134 2.67 11.39 -1.68
CA VAL A 134 2.79 9.95 -1.92
C VAL A 134 3.80 9.34 -0.94
N GLY A 135 3.41 8.28 -0.24
CA GLY A 135 4.28 7.60 0.71
C GLY A 135 4.57 8.36 2.02
N ALA A 136 3.88 9.48 2.32
CA ALA A 136 4.12 10.29 3.52
C ALA A 136 3.96 9.54 4.86
N LYS A 137 3.36 8.35 4.85
CA LYS A 137 3.19 7.45 6.01
C LYS A 137 3.95 6.13 5.82
N ALA A 138 4.83 6.03 4.83
CA ALA A 138 5.71 4.88 4.71
C ALA A 138 6.64 4.82 5.93
N ASP A 139 6.66 3.65 6.58
CA ASP A 139 7.54 3.40 7.71
C ASP A 139 8.95 2.99 7.24
N ASN A 140 9.89 2.95 8.15
CA ASN A 140 11.27 2.53 7.93
C ASN A 140 11.54 1.08 8.37
N GLY A 141 10.48 0.32 8.70
CA GLY A 141 10.58 -1.08 9.11
C GLY A 141 11.06 -1.99 8.00
N ALA A 142 11.47 -3.21 8.35
CA ALA A 142 11.82 -4.24 7.39
C ALA A 142 10.68 -4.53 6.41
N PHE A 143 11.02 -5.05 5.24
CA PHE A 143 10.01 -5.57 4.32
C PHE A 143 9.50 -6.91 4.84
N THR A 144 8.20 -7.10 4.81
CA THR A 144 7.54 -8.31 5.30
C THR A 144 6.46 -8.74 4.33
N ARG A 145 6.15 -10.03 4.30
CA ARG A 145 4.95 -10.55 3.67
C ARG A 145 3.75 -10.27 4.56
N TRP A 146 2.62 -9.88 3.96
CA TRP A 146 1.36 -9.64 4.66
C TRP A 146 0.38 -10.79 4.40
N VAL A 147 0.07 -11.58 5.43
CA VAL A 147 -0.85 -12.73 5.35
C VAL A 147 -1.78 -12.70 6.55
N ASP A 148 -3.09 -12.74 6.31
CA ASP A 148 -4.14 -12.79 7.35
C ASP A 148 -3.95 -11.75 8.47
N ASN A 149 -3.62 -10.52 8.11
CA ASN A 149 -3.32 -9.39 9.01
C ASN A 149 -2.06 -9.56 9.87
N HIS A 150 -1.14 -10.46 9.50
CA HIS A 150 0.15 -10.65 10.16
C HIS A 150 1.30 -10.33 9.22
N ASN A 151 2.38 -9.81 9.79
CA ASN A 151 3.65 -9.62 9.09
C ASN A 151 4.51 -10.87 9.25
N ILE A 152 4.93 -11.45 8.14
CA ILE A 152 5.85 -12.60 8.09
C ILE A 152 7.18 -12.12 7.53
N GLU A 153 8.26 -12.48 8.17
CA GLU A 153 9.62 -12.14 7.72
C GLU A 153 9.91 -12.77 6.36
N LEU A 154 10.71 -12.07 5.58
CA LEU A 154 11.21 -12.54 4.29
C LEU A 154 12.54 -13.20 4.49
N TYR A 155 12.73 -14.33 3.87
CA TYR A 155 13.92 -15.14 3.95
C TYR A 155 14.40 -15.51 2.55
N ASP A 156 15.71 -15.63 2.41
CA ASP A 156 16.28 -16.44 1.34
C ASP A 156 16.30 -17.93 1.73
N ASP A 157 16.77 -18.79 0.82
CA ASP A 157 16.80 -20.25 1.07
C ASP A 157 17.67 -20.67 2.26
N ALA A 158 18.74 -19.92 2.56
CA ALA A 158 19.64 -20.24 3.67
C ALA A 158 19.02 -19.74 4.99
N GLU A 159 18.56 -18.50 5.01
CA GLU A 159 17.89 -17.86 6.14
C GLU A 159 16.63 -18.66 6.55
N LEU A 160 15.86 -19.14 5.57
CA LEU A 160 14.65 -19.93 5.83
C LEU A 160 14.99 -21.26 6.54
N ARG A 161 16.05 -21.95 6.08
CA ARG A 161 16.50 -23.18 6.75
C ARG A 161 16.96 -22.91 8.18
N ASP A 162 17.68 -21.82 8.39
CA ASP A 162 18.14 -21.41 9.71
C ASP A 162 16.99 -21.03 10.63
N ALA A 163 15.96 -20.34 10.13
CA ALA A 163 14.76 -20.00 10.88
C ALA A 163 14.00 -21.27 11.36
N TYR A 164 13.80 -22.24 10.47
CA TYR A 164 13.21 -23.52 10.86
C TYR A 164 14.07 -24.29 11.89
N ALA A 165 15.39 -24.32 11.71
CA ALA A 165 16.31 -24.96 12.63
C ALA A 165 16.29 -24.31 14.02
N GLN A 166 16.19 -22.98 14.09
CA GLN A 166 16.07 -22.23 15.35
C GLN A 166 14.75 -22.55 16.07
N LEU A 167 13.62 -22.57 15.37
CA LEU A 167 12.32 -22.91 15.94
C LEU A 167 12.30 -24.34 16.51
N GLU A 168 12.86 -25.32 15.79
CA GLU A 168 12.93 -26.70 16.25
C GLU A 168 13.90 -26.87 17.44
N SER A 169 15.03 -26.19 17.42
CA SER A 169 15.97 -26.15 18.55
C SER A 169 15.35 -25.55 19.80
N ALA A 170 14.67 -24.40 19.65
CA ALA A 170 13.94 -23.75 20.75
C ALA A 170 12.85 -24.65 21.32
N ARG A 171 12.06 -25.30 20.46
CA ARG A 171 11.02 -26.26 20.86
C ARG A 171 11.61 -27.41 21.68
N SER A 172 12.68 -28.02 21.18
CA SER A 172 13.39 -29.15 21.89
C SER A 172 13.87 -28.71 23.26
N ASN A 173 14.48 -27.54 23.37
CA ASN A 173 14.95 -27.01 24.64
C ASN A 173 13.80 -26.70 25.61
N LEU A 174 12.75 -26.08 25.15
CA LEU A 174 11.56 -25.79 25.97
C LEU A 174 10.87 -27.07 26.48
N GLN A 175 10.82 -28.13 25.66
CA GLN A 175 10.30 -29.45 26.06
C GLN A 175 11.16 -30.12 27.14
N LYS A 176 12.48 -30.04 27.01
CA LYS A 176 13.42 -30.53 28.03
C LYS A 176 13.25 -29.77 29.36
N ASP A 177 13.24 -28.45 29.30
CA ASP A 177 13.02 -27.58 30.46
C ASP A 177 11.71 -27.94 31.17
N LEU A 178 10.62 -28.03 30.39
CA LEU A 178 9.29 -28.35 30.90
C LEU A 178 9.26 -29.70 31.59
N SER A 179 9.86 -30.73 30.99
CA SER A 179 10.01 -32.07 31.57
C SER A 179 10.81 -32.02 32.87
N GLY A 180 11.90 -31.26 32.90
CA GLY A 180 12.71 -31.07 34.10
C GLY A 180 11.94 -30.41 35.25
N LEU A 181 11.18 -29.34 34.96
CA LEU A 181 10.35 -28.67 35.94
C LEU A 181 9.21 -29.54 36.45
N GLN A 182 8.57 -30.33 35.59
CA GLN A 182 7.52 -31.28 35.95
C GLN A 182 8.04 -32.37 36.88
N ASN A 183 9.23 -32.95 36.61
CA ASN A 183 9.90 -33.91 37.47
C ASN A 183 10.22 -33.31 38.83
N GLN A 184 10.75 -32.07 38.86
CA GLN A 184 10.99 -31.35 40.12
C GLN A 184 9.72 -31.16 40.93
N ALA A 185 8.60 -30.76 40.26
CA ALA A 185 7.32 -30.60 40.91
C ALA A 185 6.78 -31.91 41.49
N ALA A 186 6.95 -33.05 40.78
CA ALA A 186 6.53 -34.38 41.21
C ALA A 186 7.33 -34.92 42.42
N THR A 187 8.61 -34.54 42.52
CA THR A 187 9.49 -35.00 43.62
C THR A 187 9.44 -34.12 44.87
N LEU A 188 8.70 -32.98 44.83
CA LEU A 188 8.59 -32.09 45.98
C LEU A 188 7.82 -32.69 47.16
N LYS A 189 8.48 -32.72 48.35
CA LYS A 189 7.86 -33.18 49.60
C LYS A 189 6.68 -32.27 49.97
N LYS A 190 5.58 -32.86 50.49
CA LYS A 190 4.43 -32.14 51.05
C LYS A 190 4.88 -31.16 52.13
N GLY A 191 4.67 -29.85 51.94
CA GLY A 191 5.00 -28.79 52.94
C GLY A 191 5.61 -27.51 52.37
N SER A 192 6.12 -27.56 51.13
CA SER A 192 6.77 -26.41 50.45
C SER A 192 5.81 -25.67 49.52
N ARG A 193 4.68 -25.14 50.03
CA ARG A 193 3.63 -24.49 49.20
C ARG A 193 4.18 -23.31 48.36
N ALA A 194 5.10 -22.52 48.90
CA ALA A 194 5.74 -21.44 48.16
C ALA A 194 6.55 -21.93 46.97
N LYS A 195 7.36 -22.98 47.15
CA LYS A 195 8.20 -23.58 46.09
C LYS A 195 7.32 -24.29 45.05
N GLN A 196 6.23 -24.91 45.46
CA GLN A 196 5.26 -25.51 44.54
C GLN A 196 4.57 -24.46 43.66
N ASN A 197 4.14 -23.34 44.25
CA ASN A 197 3.55 -22.24 43.50
C ASN A 197 4.56 -21.59 42.53
N GLN A 198 5.82 -21.49 42.92
CA GLN A 198 6.88 -21.00 42.02
C GLN A 198 7.06 -21.93 40.82
N LEU A 199 7.23 -23.22 41.04
CA LEU A 199 7.37 -24.20 39.97
C LEU A 199 6.16 -24.25 39.03
N GLN A 200 4.94 -24.12 39.56
CA GLN A 200 3.75 -24.01 38.72
C GLN A 200 3.77 -22.77 37.82
N LYS A 201 4.25 -21.63 38.32
CA LYS A 201 4.41 -20.42 37.49
C LYS A 201 5.48 -20.62 36.41
N GLU A 202 6.59 -21.25 36.72
CA GLU A 202 7.66 -21.55 35.78
C GLU A 202 7.20 -22.54 34.70
N ILE A 203 6.45 -23.60 35.09
CA ILE A 203 5.83 -24.56 34.15
C ILE A 203 4.86 -23.81 33.21
N ALA A 204 3.96 -22.98 33.75
CA ALA A 204 3.02 -22.22 32.94
C ALA A 204 3.71 -21.25 31.97
N ALA A 205 4.81 -20.61 32.41
CA ALA A 205 5.62 -19.76 31.54
C ALA A 205 6.27 -20.53 30.38
N ARG A 206 6.82 -21.73 30.65
CA ARG A 206 7.41 -22.58 29.60
C ARG A 206 6.36 -23.13 28.63
N GLN A 207 5.17 -23.50 29.15
CA GLN A 207 4.04 -23.90 28.29
C GLN A 207 3.60 -22.78 27.36
N GLN A 208 3.53 -21.54 27.88
CA GLN A 208 3.20 -20.38 27.04
C GLN A 208 4.27 -20.10 25.98
N GLN A 209 5.57 -20.23 26.31
CA GLN A 209 6.66 -20.11 25.36
C GLN A 209 6.61 -21.19 24.27
N LEU A 210 6.30 -22.43 24.64
CA LEU A 210 6.14 -23.54 23.69
C LEU A 210 4.96 -23.26 22.73
N LYS A 211 3.84 -22.79 23.26
CA LYS A 211 2.70 -22.42 22.45
C LYS A 211 3.05 -21.28 21.47
N SER A 212 3.75 -20.24 21.93
CA SER A 212 4.21 -19.16 21.04
C SER A 212 5.13 -19.68 19.93
N ASN A 213 6.08 -20.56 20.26
CA ASN A 213 6.95 -21.17 19.25
C ASN A 213 6.19 -21.99 18.20
N GLU A 214 5.12 -22.69 18.62
CA GLU A 214 4.24 -23.44 17.71
C GLU A 214 3.42 -22.51 16.83
N GLU A 215 2.94 -21.38 17.36
CA GLU A 215 2.26 -20.32 16.61
C GLU A 215 3.19 -19.68 15.59
N ASP A 216 4.43 -19.34 15.96
CA ASP A 216 5.44 -18.78 15.06
C ASP A 216 5.76 -19.76 13.92
N LYS A 217 5.92 -21.07 14.25
CA LYS A 217 6.13 -22.10 13.22
C LYS A 217 4.93 -22.22 12.29
N ALA A 218 3.70 -22.17 12.81
CA ALA A 218 2.49 -22.27 11.99
C ALA A 218 2.36 -21.09 11.02
N LEU A 219 2.71 -19.87 11.44
CA LEU A 219 2.76 -18.69 10.57
C LEU A 219 3.79 -18.85 9.46
N LEU A 220 4.97 -19.38 9.80
CA LEU A 220 6.02 -19.65 8.81
C LEU A 220 5.57 -20.74 7.81
N ASP A 221 4.96 -21.83 8.30
CA ASP A 221 4.43 -22.92 7.47
C ASP A 221 3.30 -22.44 6.54
N GLN A 222 2.46 -21.51 6.97
CA GLN A 222 1.41 -20.91 6.14
C GLN A 222 1.96 -20.27 4.87
N SER A 223 3.14 -19.64 4.96
CA SER A 223 3.75 -18.94 3.85
C SER A 223 4.78 -19.76 3.09
N TYR A 224 5.60 -20.55 3.79
CA TYR A 224 6.72 -21.29 3.22
C TYR A 224 6.52 -22.81 3.22
N GLY A 225 5.41 -23.33 3.72
CA GLY A 225 5.17 -24.76 3.89
C GLY A 225 4.94 -25.50 2.56
N SER A 226 4.22 -24.90 1.60
CA SER A 226 4.05 -25.52 0.28
C SER A 226 5.23 -25.17 -0.66
N PRO A 227 5.66 -26.09 -1.55
CA PRO A 227 6.71 -25.79 -2.51
C PRO A 227 6.39 -24.61 -3.43
N GLU A 228 5.14 -24.49 -3.87
CA GLU A 228 4.68 -23.43 -4.78
C GLU A 228 4.70 -22.07 -4.08
N SER A 229 4.16 -21.98 -2.85
CA SER A 229 4.15 -20.75 -2.06
C SER A 229 5.58 -20.31 -1.74
N ARG A 230 6.45 -21.26 -1.34
CA ARG A 230 7.87 -21.00 -1.06
C ARG A 230 8.57 -20.45 -2.30
N GLN A 231 8.45 -21.11 -3.45
CA GLN A 231 9.09 -20.67 -4.69
C GLN A 231 8.62 -19.28 -5.10
N ARG A 232 7.31 -19.01 -4.97
CA ARG A 232 6.74 -17.69 -5.26
C ARG A 232 7.34 -16.62 -4.34
N LEU A 233 7.35 -16.84 -3.01
CA LEU A 233 7.88 -15.87 -2.06
C LEU A 233 9.38 -15.58 -2.28
N LEU A 234 10.18 -16.61 -2.53
CA LEU A 234 11.61 -16.44 -2.83
C LEU A 234 11.80 -15.63 -4.14
N SER A 235 10.98 -15.88 -5.15
CA SER A 235 11.00 -15.12 -6.40
C SER A 235 10.58 -13.66 -6.19
N ASP A 236 9.53 -13.43 -5.42
CA ASP A 236 9.03 -12.09 -5.12
C ASP A 236 10.05 -11.29 -4.28
N TYR A 237 10.68 -11.93 -3.32
CA TYR A 237 11.77 -11.32 -2.55
C TYR A 237 13.01 -11.00 -3.41
N ALA A 238 13.37 -11.89 -4.32
CA ALA A 238 14.43 -11.63 -5.29
C ALA A 238 14.07 -10.44 -6.22
N SER A 239 12.80 -10.27 -6.56
CA SER A 239 12.31 -9.12 -7.31
C SER A 239 12.48 -7.82 -6.52
N LEU A 240 12.11 -7.81 -5.23
CA LEU A 240 12.34 -6.68 -4.33
C LEU A 240 13.81 -6.30 -4.26
N GLN A 241 14.70 -7.27 -4.06
CA GLN A 241 16.16 -7.05 -4.02
C GLN A 241 16.69 -6.51 -5.36
N THR A 242 16.16 -7.01 -6.47
CA THR A 242 16.56 -6.55 -7.82
C THR A 242 16.18 -5.09 -8.05
N LEU A 243 14.97 -4.69 -7.67
CA LEU A 243 14.53 -3.29 -7.74
C LEU A 243 15.32 -2.40 -6.78
N ALA A 244 15.64 -2.88 -5.57
CA ALA A 244 16.45 -2.11 -4.62
C ALA A 244 17.83 -1.78 -5.17
N ARG A 245 18.41 -2.64 -6.02
CA ARG A 245 19.70 -2.36 -6.68
C ARG A 245 19.61 -1.29 -7.75
N ASN A 246 18.48 -1.17 -8.42
CA ASN A 246 18.26 -0.13 -9.43
C ASN A 246 16.76 0.06 -9.73
N ILE A 247 16.19 1.12 -9.19
CA ILE A 247 14.85 1.62 -9.54
C ILE A 247 14.97 3.08 -9.95
N GLY A 248 14.64 3.39 -11.20
CA GLY A 248 14.74 4.77 -11.71
C GLY A 248 16.16 5.37 -11.65
N GLY A 249 17.19 4.54 -11.76
CA GLY A 249 18.61 4.98 -11.68
C GLY A 249 19.13 5.14 -10.25
N ARG A 250 18.37 4.77 -9.22
CA ARG A 250 18.76 4.81 -7.80
C ARG A 250 18.91 3.43 -7.21
N SER A 251 19.84 3.29 -6.27
CA SER A 251 20.01 2.08 -5.46
C SER A 251 19.70 2.37 -3.99
N PHE A 252 19.20 1.36 -3.28
CA PHE A 252 18.80 1.41 -1.88
C PHE A 252 19.42 0.24 -1.12
N ASN A 253 19.97 0.52 0.06
CA ASN A 253 20.43 -0.49 0.99
C ASN A 253 19.27 -0.93 1.89
N LEU A 254 18.82 -2.19 1.74
CA LEU A 254 17.68 -2.70 2.51
C LEU A 254 17.98 -2.88 4.01
N GLU A 255 19.27 -2.84 4.42
CA GLU A 255 19.67 -2.86 5.82
C GLU A 255 19.61 -1.47 6.48
N ASP A 256 19.66 -0.39 5.68
CA ASP A 256 19.50 0.97 6.18
C ASP A 256 18.05 1.38 6.30
N SER A 257 17.66 1.93 7.45
CA SER A 257 16.26 2.28 7.74
C SER A 257 15.74 3.44 6.88
N ASN A 258 16.58 4.41 6.54
CA ASN A 258 16.19 5.55 5.72
C ASN A 258 16.04 5.12 4.25
N ASP A 259 16.95 4.25 3.78
CA ASP A 259 16.86 3.68 2.44
C ASP A 259 15.61 2.80 2.29
N ARG A 260 15.26 2.00 3.31
CA ARG A 260 13.99 1.25 3.31
C ARG A 260 12.78 2.15 3.17
N GLN A 261 12.72 3.24 3.94
CA GLN A 261 11.61 4.20 3.83
C GLN A 261 11.58 4.86 2.46
N ALA A 262 12.72 5.35 1.95
CA ALA A 262 12.83 5.97 0.65
C ALA A 262 12.46 4.99 -0.48
N PHE A 263 12.85 3.73 -0.37
CA PHE A 263 12.49 2.70 -1.33
C PHE A 263 10.99 2.40 -1.31
N LYS A 264 10.35 2.30 -0.13
CA LYS A 264 8.89 2.16 -0.02
C LYS A 264 8.16 3.33 -0.70
N VAL A 265 8.64 4.56 -0.55
CA VAL A 265 8.08 5.74 -1.25
C VAL A 265 8.20 5.59 -2.75
N ASN A 266 9.34 5.12 -3.27
CA ASN A 266 9.53 4.87 -4.70
C ASN A 266 8.60 3.77 -5.22
N LEU A 267 8.41 2.68 -4.48
CA LEU A 267 7.47 1.62 -4.85
C LEU A 267 6.02 2.14 -4.88
N LEU A 268 5.62 2.96 -3.91
CA LEU A 268 4.29 3.59 -3.86
C LEU A 268 4.07 4.61 -4.98
N SER A 269 5.15 5.08 -5.63
CA SER A 269 5.09 5.97 -6.79
C SER A 269 4.94 5.15 -8.08
N SER A 270 3.93 4.28 -8.15
CA SER A 270 3.67 3.41 -9.29
C SER A 270 2.18 3.36 -9.63
N LEU A 271 1.87 3.10 -10.89
CA LEU A 271 0.51 2.91 -11.42
C LEU A 271 0.49 1.82 -12.50
N ARG A 272 -0.69 1.31 -12.83
CA ARG A 272 -0.88 0.57 -14.08
C ARG A 272 -0.72 1.51 -15.28
N PRO A 273 -0.21 1.03 -16.42
CA PRO A 273 0.02 1.88 -17.61
C PRO A 273 -1.20 2.69 -18.04
N GLN A 274 -2.41 2.11 -17.94
CA GLN A 274 -3.66 2.79 -18.31
C GLN A 274 -3.96 3.98 -17.38
N ALA A 275 -3.74 3.80 -16.06
CA ALA A 275 -3.95 4.86 -15.08
C ALA A 275 -2.89 5.96 -15.22
N LEU A 276 -1.62 5.60 -15.49
CA LEU A 276 -0.57 6.57 -15.77
C LEU A 276 -0.91 7.42 -16.99
N LYS A 277 -1.32 6.79 -18.09
CA LYS A 277 -1.70 7.51 -19.32
C LYS A 277 -2.80 8.53 -19.06
N LEU A 278 -3.82 8.19 -18.27
CA LEU A 278 -4.89 9.13 -17.93
C LEU A 278 -4.40 10.24 -17.00
N LEU A 279 -3.56 9.91 -16.03
CA LEU A 279 -2.94 10.92 -15.15
C LEU A 279 -2.15 11.94 -15.96
N GLU A 280 -1.32 11.48 -16.90
CA GLU A 280 -0.52 12.35 -17.78
C GLU A 280 -1.42 13.24 -18.68
N GLU A 281 -2.52 12.68 -19.22
CA GLU A 281 -3.51 13.44 -20.00
C GLU A 281 -4.14 14.56 -19.16
N LEU A 282 -4.63 14.24 -17.96
CA LEU A 282 -5.23 15.23 -17.05
C LEU A 282 -4.21 16.29 -16.60
N ALA A 283 -3.02 15.84 -16.25
CA ALA A 283 -1.96 16.73 -15.78
C ALA A 283 -1.50 17.69 -16.87
N LYS A 284 -1.36 17.19 -18.11
CA LYS A 284 -1.04 18.04 -19.26
C LYS A 284 -2.11 19.08 -19.52
N ASN A 285 -3.38 18.69 -19.55
CA ASN A 285 -4.49 19.62 -19.77
C ASN A 285 -4.58 20.69 -18.69
N TYR A 286 -4.30 20.31 -17.44
CA TYR A 286 -4.25 21.23 -16.30
C TYR A 286 -3.06 22.20 -16.43
N HIS A 287 -1.87 21.69 -16.73
CA HIS A 287 -0.66 22.49 -16.90
C HIS A 287 -0.78 23.47 -18.08
N ASP A 288 -1.25 23.00 -19.24
CA ASP A 288 -1.45 23.83 -20.43
C ASP A 288 -2.38 25.03 -20.16
N LYS A 289 -3.32 24.87 -19.21
CA LYS A 289 -4.29 25.93 -18.88
C LYS A 289 -3.81 26.90 -17.81
N PHE A 290 -3.07 26.40 -16.81
CA PHE A 290 -2.75 27.19 -15.62
C PHE A 290 -1.25 27.43 -15.41
N ASP A 291 -0.40 26.85 -16.24
CA ASP A 291 1.08 26.90 -16.10
C ASP A 291 1.53 26.42 -14.69
N ARG A 292 0.83 25.39 -14.16
CA ARG A 292 1.08 24.82 -12.82
C ARG A 292 1.04 23.30 -12.87
N PRO A 293 1.89 22.62 -12.08
CA PRO A 293 1.83 21.17 -11.98
C PRO A 293 0.60 20.71 -11.19
N LEU A 294 -0.04 19.62 -11.64
CA LEU A 294 -1.14 18.97 -10.95
C LEU A 294 -0.64 18.28 -9.67
N PRO A 295 -1.16 18.60 -8.48
CA PRO A 295 -0.74 17.95 -7.22
C PRO A 295 -1.41 16.59 -7.04
N VAL A 296 -0.65 15.50 -7.18
CA VAL A 296 -1.10 14.11 -7.02
C VAL A 296 -0.73 13.61 -5.64
N SER A 297 -1.70 13.23 -4.81
CA SER A 297 -1.47 12.94 -3.40
C SER A 297 -1.35 11.46 -3.07
N SER A 298 -1.78 10.58 -3.96
CA SER A 298 -1.69 9.13 -3.76
C SER A 298 -1.75 8.39 -5.09
N LEU A 299 -1.02 7.29 -5.16
CA LEU A 299 -1.03 6.31 -6.25
C LEU A 299 -1.33 4.91 -5.70
N VAL A 300 -0.56 3.88 -6.11
CA VAL A 300 -0.75 2.53 -5.58
C VAL A 300 -0.55 2.47 -4.06
N ARG A 301 -1.37 1.66 -3.39
CA ARG A 301 -1.27 1.42 -1.93
C ARG A 301 -1.49 -0.07 -1.66
N PRO A 302 -0.46 -0.84 -1.33
CA PRO A 302 -0.63 -2.22 -0.87
C PRO A 302 -1.61 -2.30 0.31
N GLU A 303 -2.30 -3.42 0.45
CA GLU A 303 -3.27 -3.62 1.55
C GLU A 303 -2.61 -3.44 2.91
N GLN A 304 -1.40 -3.98 3.11
CA GLN A 304 -0.59 -3.76 4.30
C GLN A 304 -0.45 -2.26 4.64
N TYR A 305 -0.10 -1.45 3.65
CA TYR A 305 0.03 0.00 3.81
C TYR A 305 -1.32 0.67 4.08
N GLN A 306 -2.39 0.18 3.47
CA GLN A 306 -3.75 0.66 3.70
C GLN A 306 -4.20 0.42 5.15
N HIS A 307 -3.86 -0.72 5.75
CA HIS A 307 -4.09 -1.00 7.16
C HIS A 307 -3.33 -0.02 8.08
N VAL A 308 -2.10 0.33 7.75
CA VAL A 308 -1.35 1.36 8.48
C VAL A 308 -2.05 2.72 8.36
N LEU A 309 -2.43 3.12 7.15
CA LEU A 309 -3.14 4.38 6.90
C LEU A 309 -4.45 4.50 7.68
N ARG A 310 -5.20 3.41 7.83
CA ARG A 310 -6.48 3.37 8.56
C ARG A 310 -6.36 3.86 10.00
N ARG A 311 -5.18 3.71 10.63
CA ARG A 311 -4.92 4.20 12.00
C ARG A 311 -4.94 5.73 12.08
N PHE A 312 -4.63 6.41 10.96
CA PHE A 312 -4.55 7.88 10.87
C PHE A 312 -5.70 8.48 10.06
N ASN A 313 -6.25 7.73 9.11
CA ASN A 313 -7.32 8.16 8.23
C ASN A 313 -8.43 7.10 8.19
N ARG A 314 -9.55 7.37 8.85
CA ARG A 314 -10.72 6.46 8.86
C ARG A 314 -11.40 6.31 7.51
N ALA A 315 -11.13 7.20 6.56
CA ALA A 315 -11.63 7.08 5.18
C ALA A 315 -10.86 6.06 4.35
N ALA A 316 -9.69 5.58 4.81
CA ALA A 316 -8.98 4.50 4.15
C ALA A 316 -9.85 3.24 4.15
N VAL A 317 -10.19 2.74 2.95
CA VAL A 317 -11.13 1.64 2.74
C VAL A 317 -10.46 0.31 3.08
N LEU A 318 -11.13 -0.51 3.87
CA LEU A 318 -10.74 -1.90 4.18
C LEU A 318 -11.85 -2.82 3.64
N ILE A 319 -11.74 -3.18 2.38
CA ILE A 319 -12.52 -4.21 1.69
C ILE A 319 -11.52 -5.21 1.09
N ASP A 320 -11.99 -6.36 0.65
CA ASP A 320 -11.14 -7.43 0.10
C ASP A 320 -10.23 -6.97 -1.05
N THR A 321 -10.65 -5.96 -1.80
CA THR A 321 -9.85 -5.38 -2.89
C THR A 321 -9.95 -3.86 -2.86
N PRO A 322 -9.09 -3.19 -2.07
CA PRO A 322 -9.07 -1.73 -2.04
C PRO A 322 -8.66 -1.17 -3.41
N PRO A 323 -9.33 -0.14 -3.94
CA PRO A 323 -9.06 0.39 -5.28
C PRO A 323 -7.60 0.74 -5.54
N HIS A 324 -6.95 1.38 -4.59
CA HIS A 324 -5.53 1.76 -4.73
C HIS A 324 -4.58 0.56 -4.77
N SER A 325 -4.95 -0.61 -4.19
CA SER A 325 -4.09 -1.79 -4.24
C SER A 325 -3.98 -2.40 -5.65
N THR A 326 -4.87 -2.02 -6.55
CA THR A 326 -4.88 -2.47 -7.94
C THR A 326 -3.92 -1.68 -8.85
N GLY A 327 -3.50 -0.49 -8.43
CA GLY A 327 -2.74 0.46 -9.27
C GLY A 327 -3.58 1.18 -10.33
N LEU A 328 -4.92 1.07 -10.26
CA LEU A 328 -5.85 1.80 -11.15
C LEU A 328 -6.40 3.08 -10.53
N ALA A 329 -6.18 3.31 -9.23
CA ALA A 329 -6.65 4.49 -8.53
C ALA A 329 -5.52 5.47 -8.22
N PHE A 330 -5.82 6.76 -8.31
CA PHE A 330 -4.97 7.84 -7.83
C PHE A 330 -5.81 8.97 -7.23
N ASP A 331 -5.20 9.74 -6.32
CA ASP A 331 -5.85 10.87 -5.66
C ASP A 331 -5.17 12.19 -6.09
N ILE A 332 -5.98 13.21 -6.41
CA ILE A 332 -5.54 14.56 -6.74
C ILE A 332 -5.89 15.50 -5.59
N ASP A 333 -4.92 16.22 -5.04
CA ASP A 333 -5.13 17.16 -3.93
C ASP A 333 -5.64 18.52 -4.43
N TYR A 334 -6.85 18.92 -3.98
CA TYR A 334 -7.41 20.21 -4.39
C TYR A 334 -7.23 21.34 -3.36
N ARG A 335 -6.58 21.09 -2.22
CA ARG A 335 -6.40 22.12 -1.16
C ARG A 335 -5.57 23.32 -1.62
N TYR A 336 -4.71 23.09 -2.60
CA TYR A 336 -3.79 24.08 -3.14
C TYR A 336 -4.23 24.65 -4.48
N MET A 337 -5.47 24.36 -4.89
CA MET A 337 -6.10 24.88 -6.09
C MET A 337 -7.03 26.04 -5.76
N ASN A 338 -7.02 27.06 -6.61
CA ASN A 338 -8.04 28.12 -6.58
C ASN A 338 -9.37 27.66 -7.19
N GLY A 339 -10.39 28.52 -7.17
CA GLY A 339 -11.71 28.18 -7.68
C GLY A 339 -11.76 27.86 -9.18
N ALA A 340 -10.97 28.55 -10.00
CA ALA A 340 -10.90 28.31 -11.44
C ALA A 340 -10.27 26.97 -11.77
N GLU A 341 -9.18 26.62 -11.06
CA GLU A 341 -8.49 25.35 -11.18
C GLU A 341 -9.39 24.18 -10.78
N GLN A 342 -10.07 24.29 -9.63
CA GLN A 342 -11.00 23.25 -9.18
C GLN A 342 -12.17 23.09 -10.15
N ASN A 343 -12.77 24.19 -10.66
CA ASN A 343 -13.87 24.12 -11.62
C ASN A 343 -13.43 23.44 -12.93
N PHE A 344 -12.26 23.78 -13.45
CA PHE A 344 -11.72 23.13 -14.64
C PHE A 344 -11.53 21.63 -14.42
N LEU A 345 -10.84 21.26 -13.35
CA LEU A 345 -10.56 19.85 -13.06
C LEU A 345 -11.84 19.05 -12.83
N MET A 346 -12.82 19.61 -12.10
CA MET A 346 -14.11 18.95 -11.90
C MET A 346 -14.86 18.76 -13.21
N SER A 347 -14.79 19.73 -14.16
CA SER A 347 -15.42 19.60 -15.47
C SER A 347 -14.78 18.49 -16.30
N GLU A 348 -13.44 18.41 -16.31
CA GLU A 348 -12.71 17.34 -17.01
C GLU A 348 -13.00 15.95 -16.40
N LEU A 349 -13.01 15.85 -15.07
CA LEU A 349 -13.34 14.60 -14.38
C LEU A 349 -14.80 14.17 -14.61
N ALA A 350 -15.74 15.12 -14.64
CA ALA A 350 -17.14 14.85 -14.95
C ALA A 350 -17.29 14.32 -16.39
N ARG A 351 -16.64 14.97 -17.36
CA ARG A 351 -16.63 14.55 -18.76
C ARG A 351 -16.09 13.12 -18.92
N LEU A 352 -14.94 12.81 -18.30
CA LEU A 352 -14.33 11.48 -18.34
C LEU A 352 -15.23 10.40 -17.71
N LYS A 353 -15.97 10.74 -16.65
CA LYS A 353 -16.95 9.84 -16.05
C LYS A 353 -18.16 9.61 -16.96
N ASP A 354 -18.69 10.66 -17.58
CA ASP A 354 -19.81 10.55 -18.54
C ASP A 354 -19.41 9.75 -19.79
N GLU A 355 -18.12 9.82 -20.19
CA GLU A 355 -17.56 8.99 -21.25
C GLU A 355 -17.33 7.53 -20.81
N GLY A 356 -17.54 7.19 -19.54
CA GLY A 356 -17.33 5.85 -18.98
C GLY A 356 -15.86 5.45 -18.83
N ARG A 357 -14.92 6.40 -18.85
CA ARG A 357 -13.48 6.13 -18.75
C ARG A 357 -12.99 5.96 -17.30
N ILE A 358 -13.71 6.59 -16.36
CA ILE A 358 -13.34 6.60 -14.93
C ILE A 358 -14.55 6.47 -14.02
N GLU A 359 -14.30 6.04 -12.79
CA GLU A 359 -15.13 6.35 -11.63
C GLU A 359 -14.43 7.45 -10.82
N VAL A 360 -15.19 8.43 -10.32
CA VAL A 360 -14.62 9.55 -9.59
C VAL A 360 -15.51 10.04 -8.47
N LEU A 361 -14.88 10.49 -7.38
CA LEU A 361 -15.54 11.09 -6.23
C LEU A 361 -14.73 12.27 -5.72
N ARG A 362 -15.42 13.41 -5.45
CA ARG A 362 -14.82 14.49 -4.66
C ARG A 362 -14.94 14.16 -3.18
N GLU A 363 -13.86 13.77 -2.56
CA GLU A 363 -13.81 13.45 -1.13
C GLU A 363 -13.83 14.71 -0.27
N ARG A 364 -14.42 14.61 0.93
CA ARG A 364 -14.45 15.73 1.90
C ARG A 364 -13.07 16.12 2.43
N ASN A 365 -12.11 15.20 2.37
CA ASN A 365 -10.75 15.34 2.90
C ASN A 365 -9.76 15.94 1.90
N ALA A 366 -10.26 16.72 0.93
CA ALA A 366 -9.45 17.50 0.01
C ALA A 366 -8.86 16.77 -1.20
N ASN A 367 -9.37 15.60 -1.55
CA ASN A 367 -8.93 14.85 -2.73
C ASN A 367 -10.08 14.62 -3.72
N TYR A 368 -9.72 14.53 -5.00
CA TYR A 368 -10.50 13.82 -6.00
C TYR A 368 -9.92 12.41 -6.08
N HIS A 369 -10.71 11.40 -5.69
CA HIS A 369 -10.37 10.02 -5.91
C HIS A 369 -10.79 9.62 -7.32
N VAL A 370 -9.83 9.20 -8.14
CA VAL A 370 -10.03 8.79 -9.53
C VAL A 370 -9.67 7.31 -9.66
N PHE A 371 -10.57 6.53 -10.26
CA PHE A 371 -10.34 5.12 -10.62
C PHE A 371 -10.53 4.95 -12.12
N VAL A 372 -9.56 4.34 -12.79
CA VAL A 372 -9.51 4.20 -14.25
C VAL A 372 -10.02 2.84 -14.68
N PHE A 373 -10.94 2.79 -15.65
CA PHE A 373 -11.38 1.56 -16.28
C PHE A 373 -10.39 1.15 -17.38
N ILE A 374 -9.96 -0.13 -17.36
CA ILE A 374 -8.87 -0.62 -18.22
C ILE A 374 -9.17 -0.49 -19.71
N ASP A 375 -10.39 -0.82 -20.10
CA ASP A 375 -10.85 -0.74 -21.49
C ASP A 375 -11.56 0.58 -21.83
N GLY A 376 -11.56 1.54 -20.89
CA GLY A 376 -12.24 2.83 -21.02
C GLY A 376 -13.76 2.72 -21.00
N ASN A 377 -14.31 1.61 -20.48
CA ASN A 377 -15.75 1.37 -20.40
C ASN A 377 -16.19 0.98 -19.00
N ARG A 378 -17.09 1.76 -18.43
CA ARG A 378 -17.70 1.46 -17.13
C ARG A 378 -18.35 0.06 -17.14
N PRO A 379 -18.17 -0.75 -16.08
CA PRO A 379 -18.88 -2.02 -15.93
C PRO A 379 -20.40 -1.84 -15.99
N SER A 380 -21.11 -2.88 -16.45
CA SER A 380 -22.58 -2.85 -16.50
C SER A 380 -23.20 -2.79 -15.09
N ASP A 381 -24.42 -2.25 -14.99
CA ASP A 381 -25.12 -2.11 -13.71
C ASP A 381 -25.42 -3.49 -13.07
N GLU A 382 -25.62 -4.54 -13.88
CA GLU A 382 -25.78 -5.91 -13.38
C GLU A 382 -24.51 -6.39 -12.68
N LEU A 383 -23.35 -6.14 -13.28
CA LEU A 383 -22.07 -6.54 -12.70
C LEU A 383 -21.76 -5.73 -11.43
N ILE A 384 -22.06 -4.43 -11.43
CA ILE A 384 -21.92 -3.58 -10.25
C ILE A 384 -22.83 -4.06 -9.12
N THR A 385 -24.10 -4.35 -9.43
CA THR A 385 -25.07 -4.86 -8.46
C THR A 385 -24.59 -6.17 -7.83
N ALA A 386 -24.04 -7.07 -8.63
CA ALA A 386 -23.49 -8.34 -8.15
C ALA A 386 -22.27 -8.18 -7.21
N THR A 387 -21.66 -7.00 -7.17
CA THR A 387 -20.51 -6.71 -6.29
C THR A 387 -20.88 -5.90 -5.03
N LEU A 388 -22.13 -5.45 -4.89
CA LEU A 388 -22.55 -4.63 -3.74
C LEU A 388 -22.35 -5.33 -2.38
N GLU A 389 -22.53 -6.63 -2.32
CA GLU A 389 -22.33 -7.41 -1.09
C GLU A 389 -20.86 -7.45 -0.67
N ALA A 390 -19.94 -7.46 -1.62
CA ALA A 390 -18.50 -7.49 -1.36
C ALA A 390 -17.96 -6.19 -0.74
N VAL A 391 -18.68 -5.08 -0.87
CA VAL A 391 -18.26 -3.77 -0.33
C VAL A 391 -18.89 -3.43 1.02
N GLY A 392 -19.61 -4.37 1.62
CA GLY A 392 -20.15 -4.27 2.97
C GLY A 392 -21.64 -3.88 3.05
N PRO A 393 -22.20 -3.78 4.25
CA PRO A 393 -23.60 -3.43 4.46
C PRO A 393 -23.91 -2.00 4.01
N PRO A 394 -25.20 -1.69 3.72
CA PRO A 394 -25.61 -0.33 3.42
C PRO A 394 -25.18 0.65 4.51
N VAL A 395 -24.52 1.72 4.11
CA VAL A 395 -24.16 2.81 5.04
C VAL A 395 -25.37 3.72 5.16
N GLU A 396 -26.01 3.78 6.33
CA GLU A 396 -27.10 4.73 6.56
C GLU A 396 -26.65 6.16 6.24
N PRO A 397 -27.48 6.96 5.56
CA PRO A 397 -27.16 8.36 5.26
C PRO A 397 -26.93 9.09 6.58
N VAL A 398 -25.72 9.57 6.79
CA VAL A 398 -25.42 10.46 7.92
C VAL A 398 -26.29 11.69 7.75
N LYS A 399 -27.33 11.85 8.59
CA LYS A 399 -28.13 13.09 8.67
C LYS A 399 -27.12 14.23 8.82
N GLU A 400 -27.08 15.12 7.85
CA GLU A 400 -26.23 16.33 7.94
C GLU A 400 -26.63 17.11 9.18
N THR A 401 -25.88 16.93 10.25
CA THR A 401 -25.91 17.85 11.37
C THR A 401 -25.34 19.18 10.83
N GLN A 402 -26.23 20.11 10.56
CA GLN A 402 -25.86 21.49 10.23
C GLN A 402 -24.89 21.95 11.32
N HIS A 403 -23.63 22.20 10.94
CA HIS A 403 -22.68 22.81 11.85
C HIS A 403 -23.25 24.15 12.32
N PRO A 404 -23.40 24.36 13.62
CA PRO A 404 -23.86 25.66 14.14
C PRO A 404 -22.84 26.71 13.70
N THR A 405 -23.33 27.66 12.91
CA THR A 405 -22.55 28.79 12.43
C THR A 405 -21.89 29.49 13.64
N LYS A 406 -20.62 29.83 13.52
CA LYS A 406 -19.76 30.45 14.56
C LYS A 406 -20.31 31.73 15.23
N LYS A 407 -21.54 32.17 14.92
CA LYS A 407 -22.21 33.30 15.55
C LYS A 407 -22.80 33.00 16.94
N ALA A 408 -23.06 31.73 17.29
CA ALA A 408 -23.64 31.37 18.58
C ALA A 408 -22.58 31.22 19.72
N ALA A 409 -21.30 31.07 19.41
CA ALA A 409 -20.26 30.92 20.43
C ALA A 409 -19.80 32.22 21.07
N LYS A 410 -20.09 33.39 20.48
CA LYS A 410 -19.69 34.71 21.03
C LYS A 410 -20.66 35.27 22.08
N ALA A 411 -21.88 34.71 22.20
CA ALA A 411 -22.88 35.19 23.18
C ALA A 411 -22.74 34.56 24.58
N LYS A 412 -22.12 33.38 24.73
CA LYS A 412 -21.96 32.71 26.05
C LYS A 412 -20.71 33.06 26.81
N SER A 413 -19.72 33.76 26.23
CA SER A 413 -18.48 34.14 26.93
C SER A 413 -18.55 35.48 27.69
N LYS A 414 -19.64 36.22 27.58
CA LYS A 414 -19.80 37.53 28.29
C LYS A 414 -20.54 37.49 29.63
N GLN A 415 -21.03 36.34 30.06
CA GLN A 415 -21.81 36.23 31.29
C GLN A 415 -21.09 35.60 32.48
N GLN A 416 -19.80 35.30 32.39
CA GLN A 416 -19.04 34.67 33.47
C GLN A 416 -17.89 35.52 34.08
N LYS A 417 -17.91 36.85 33.89
CA LYS A 417 -16.96 37.75 34.56
C LYS A 417 -17.68 38.80 35.35
N ALA A 418 -18.22 38.45 36.51
CA ALA A 418 -18.49 39.39 37.61
C ALA A 418 -18.82 38.62 38.92
N LYS A 419 -17.82 38.30 39.69
CA LYS A 419 -17.96 38.22 41.16
C LYS A 419 -16.61 38.58 41.80
N PRO A 420 -16.60 39.52 42.78
CA PRO A 420 -15.37 40.08 43.33
C PRO A 420 -14.79 39.20 44.44
N ALA A 421 -13.48 39.17 44.53
CA ALA A 421 -12.72 38.57 45.60
C ALA A 421 -12.93 39.33 46.92
N LYS A 422 -13.28 38.63 48.00
CA LYS A 422 -13.15 39.11 49.38
C LYS A 422 -11.82 38.64 49.95
N ALA A 423 -10.97 39.60 50.23
CA ALA A 423 -9.80 39.46 51.07
C ALA A 423 -10.18 39.03 52.46
N LYS A 424 -9.45 38.10 53.11
CA LYS A 424 -9.28 37.99 54.54
C LYS A 424 -7.82 37.67 54.84
N SER A 425 -7.17 38.72 55.35
CA SER A 425 -5.95 38.65 56.13
C SER A 425 -6.16 37.86 57.43
N LYS A 426 -5.19 37.02 57.77
CA LYS A 426 -4.85 36.86 59.20
C LYS A 426 -3.42 36.38 59.36
N ALA A 427 -2.71 37.18 60.04
CA ALA A 427 -1.38 37.01 60.61
C ALA A 427 -1.36 35.98 61.76
N GLY A 428 -0.19 35.48 62.11
CA GLY A 428 0.10 34.86 63.39
C GLY A 428 1.06 33.71 63.32
N LYS A 429 2.30 33.92 63.44
CA LYS A 429 3.14 33.85 64.67
C LYS A 429 3.65 32.43 65.01
N ARG A 430 4.98 32.32 64.93
CA ARG A 430 5.94 31.63 65.83
C ARG A 430 5.73 30.14 66.14
N ARG A 431 6.63 29.25 65.81
CA ARG A 431 7.96 29.01 66.47
C ARG A 431 8.83 28.17 65.50
#